data_fa0a5fcd328c41208bf51083bf761e68
#
_entry.id   fa0a5fcd328c41208bf51083bf761e68
#
_cell.length_a   1.000
_cell.length_b   1.000
_cell.length_c   1.000
_cell.angle_alpha   90.00
_cell.angle_beta   90.00
_cell.angle_gamma   90.00
#
_symmetry.space_group_name_H-M   'P 1'
#
loop_
_entity.id
_entity.type
_entity.pdbx_description
1 polymer ?
#
loop_
_entity_poly.entity_id
_entity_poly.type
_entity_poly.pdbx_seq_one_letter_code
_entity_poly.pdbx_strand_id
1 'polypeptide(L)'
;ASLGIVESPLHLGSALVCGDIQPLGMHMQFGGGQAGFIACSQDLGLAEQFPTYMYGITKTGQDGRYGWGRAMNYRCSHGSRENANEYFGTETGLWGITAGIYLASMGPQGMYELGETILQKTSYAIRRLSEIKNITVNLFGGANFQEFVINFDQTRKTVKEINQELLARRIFGGKDVSRDFPQYGQSALYCISELTTEEEIENLRTALTAITEGRQ
;
A
#
# COMPACT_ATOMS: atom_id res chain seq x y z
N ALA A 1 0.99 -5.18 2.01
CA ALA A 1 2.18 -5.78 2.68
C ALA A 1 2.22 -5.44 4.17
N SER A 2 1.91 -4.20 4.58
CA SER A 2 1.99 -3.77 5.99
C SER A 2 1.19 -4.65 6.96
N LEU A 3 0.04 -5.16 6.56
CA LEU A 3 -0.81 -6.02 7.39
C LEU A 3 -0.18 -7.37 7.76
N GLY A 4 0.95 -7.72 7.15
CA GLY A 4 1.73 -8.90 7.54
C GLY A 4 2.59 -8.71 8.79
N ILE A 5 2.84 -7.45 9.19
CA ILE A 5 3.78 -7.12 10.27
C ILE A 5 3.21 -6.13 11.30
N VAL A 6 2.27 -5.26 10.89
CA VAL A 6 1.63 -4.30 11.81
C VAL A 6 0.38 -4.89 12.45
N GLU A 7 0.01 -4.35 13.60
CA GLU A 7 -1.21 -4.74 14.30
C GLU A 7 -2.45 -4.49 13.43
N SER A 8 -3.43 -5.38 13.55
CA SER A 8 -4.68 -5.27 12.79
C SER A 8 -5.39 -3.94 13.08
N PRO A 9 -5.82 -3.18 12.05
CA PRO A 9 -6.59 -1.96 12.26
C PRO A 9 -7.88 -2.18 13.07
N LEU A 10 -8.49 -3.36 13.00
CA LEU A 10 -9.66 -3.71 13.81
C LEU A 10 -9.30 -3.78 15.30
N HIS A 11 -8.13 -4.33 15.64
CA HIS A 11 -7.65 -4.33 17.03
C HIS A 11 -7.29 -2.92 17.52
N LEU A 12 -6.93 -2.02 16.61
CA LEU A 12 -6.69 -0.61 16.90
C LEU A 12 -7.98 0.23 16.98
N GLY A 13 -9.15 -0.41 16.89
CA GLY A 13 -10.46 0.24 17.08
C GLY A 13 -11.16 0.67 15.78
N SER A 14 -10.66 0.30 14.62
CA SER A 14 -11.36 0.57 13.35
C SER A 14 -12.58 -0.34 13.22
N ALA A 15 -13.75 0.21 12.90
CA ALA A 15 -14.94 -0.58 12.60
C ALA A 15 -14.90 -1.18 11.18
N LEU A 16 -14.31 -0.45 10.23
CA LEU A 16 -14.16 -0.83 8.83
C LEU A 16 -12.72 -0.61 8.39
N VAL A 17 -12.24 -1.48 7.51
CA VAL A 17 -10.93 -1.37 6.88
C VAL A 17 -11.10 -1.54 5.38
N CYS A 18 -10.54 -0.64 4.62
CA CYS A 18 -10.48 -0.76 3.16
C CYS A 18 -9.06 -0.50 2.66
N GLY A 19 -8.76 -1.00 1.50
CA GLY A 19 -7.45 -0.84 0.92
C GLY A 19 -7.36 -1.38 -0.49
N ASP A 20 -6.15 -1.34 -1.01
CA ASP A 20 -5.78 -1.79 -2.34
C ASP A 20 -5.14 -3.18 -2.25
N ILE A 21 -5.43 -4.04 -3.23
CA ILE A 21 -4.83 -5.37 -3.33
C ILE A 21 -3.76 -5.46 -4.44
N GLN A 22 -3.39 -4.34 -5.06
CA GLN A 22 -2.34 -4.29 -6.08
C GLN A 22 -1.03 -4.98 -5.64
N PRO A 23 -0.53 -4.79 -4.39
CA PRO A 23 0.69 -5.43 -3.92
C PRO A 23 0.57 -6.95 -3.72
N LEU A 24 -0.61 -7.52 -3.91
CA LEU A 24 -0.87 -8.96 -3.71
C LEU A 24 -0.78 -9.74 -5.02
N GLY A 25 0.40 -9.72 -5.64
CA GLY A 25 0.72 -10.52 -6.82
C GLY A 25 0.30 -9.92 -8.17
N MET A 26 -0.07 -8.65 -8.22
CA MET A 26 -0.43 -7.98 -9.46
C MET A 26 0.72 -7.11 -9.98
N HIS A 27 0.95 -7.15 -11.29
CA HIS A 27 1.89 -6.25 -11.96
C HIS A 27 1.29 -4.86 -12.16
N MET A 28 2.14 -3.87 -12.41
CA MET A 28 1.73 -2.48 -12.58
C MET A 28 0.79 -2.24 -13.76
N GLN A 29 0.88 -3.00 -14.85
CA GLN A 29 -0.01 -2.99 -16.01
C GLN A 29 -0.37 -1.58 -16.53
N PHE A 30 0.58 -0.64 -16.43
CA PHE A 30 0.38 0.78 -16.83
C PHE A 30 -0.84 1.44 -16.18
N GLY A 31 -1.13 1.10 -14.92
CA GLY A 31 -2.25 1.61 -14.17
C GLY A 31 -3.58 0.87 -14.35
N GLY A 32 -3.58 -0.23 -15.12
CA GLY A 32 -4.72 -1.13 -15.25
C GLY A 32 -4.73 -2.24 -14.20
N GLY A 33 -5.87 -2.92 -14.07
CA GLY A 33 -5.98 -4.11 -13.22
C GLY A 33 -6.00 -3.81 -11.71
N GLN A 34 -6.50 -2.67 -11.31
CA GLN A 34 -6.64 -2.31 -9.89
C GLN A 34 -7.87 -2.97 -9.27
N ALA A 35 -7.73 -3.38 -8.03
CA ALA A 35 -8.82 -3.89 -7.21
C ALA A 35 -8.58 -3.55 -5.74
N GLY A 36 -9.65 -3.50 -4.98
CA GLY A 36 -9.61 -3.17 -3.56
C GLY A 36 -10.27 -4.23 -2.71
N PHE A 37 -10.18 -4.05 -1.41
CA PHE A 37 -10.91 -4.83 -0.43
C PHE A 37 -11.61 -3.92 0.57
N ILE A 38 -12.67 -4.43 1.16
CA ILE A 38 -13.31 -3.88 2.33
C ILE A 38 -13.55 -5.00 3.33
N ALA A 39 -13.27 -4.75 4.60
CA ALA A 39 -13.47 -5.69 5.68
C ALA A 39 -14.07 -4.99 6.90
N CYS A 40 -14.83 -5.73 7.68
CA CYS A 40 -15.33 -5.27 8.98
C CYS A 40 -15.06 -6.34 10.05
N SER A 41 -15.33 -5.99 11.32
CA SER A 41 -15.44 -6.96 12.39
C SER A 41 -16.59 -7.95 12.13
N GLN A 42 -16.74 -8.97 12.98
CA GLN A 42 -17.85 -9.93 12.89
C GLN A 42 -19.21 -9.31 13.30
N ASP A 43 -19.38 -8.01 13.13
CA ASP A 43 -20.65 -7.32 13.32
C ASP A 43 -21.55 -7.56 12.12
N LEU A 44 -22.63 -8.30 12.31
CA LEU A 44 -23.58 -8.62 11.27
C LEU A 44 -24.26 -7.37 10.69
N GLY A 45 -24.51 -6.35 11.52
CA GLY A 45 -25.12 -5.10 11.07
C GLY A 45 -24.24 -4.35 10.05
N LEU A 46 -22.92 -4.36 10.25
CA LEU A 46 -21.97 -3.81 9.28
C LEU A 46 -21.86 -4.69 8.02
N ALA A 47 -21.76 -6.00 8.18
CA ALA A 47 -21.66 -6.92 7.06
C ALA A 47 -22.89 -6.89 6.15
N GLU A 48 -24.09 -6.68 6.69
CA GLU A 48 -25.32 -6.54 5.95
C GLU A 48 -25.34 -5.33 5.01
N GLN A 49 -24.54 -4.30 5.27
CA GLN A 49 -24.48 -3.09 4.44
C GLN A 49 -23.55 -3.21 3.23
N PHE A 50 -22.77 -4.29 3.13
CA PHE A 50 -21.85 -4.46 2.01
C PHE A 50 -22.61 -4.68 0.70
N PRO A 51 -22.27 -3.94 -0.36
CA PRO A 51 -23.00 -3.96 -1.63
C PRO A 51 -22.59 -5.13 -2.54
N THR A 52 -22.34 -6.30 -1.98
CA THR A 52 -21.90 -7.48 -2.75
C THR A 52 -22.48 -8.76 -2.17
N TYR A 53 -22.44 -9.83 -2.95
CA TYR A 53 -22.75 -11.14 -2.42
C TYR A 53 -21.71 -11.57 -1.39
N MET A 54 -22.20 -12.15 -0.29
CA MET A 54 -21.36 -12.73 0.74
C MET A 54 -21.39 -14.25 0.60
N TYR A 55 -20.22 -14.86 0.67
CA TYR A 55 -20.08 -16.31 0.69
C TYR A 55 -19.50 -16.72 2.04
N GLY A 56 -20.05 -17.77 2.60
CA GLY A 56 -19.61 -18.30 3.89
C GLY A 56 -19.14 -19.74 3.77
N ILE A 57 -18.31 -20.14 4.71
CA ILE A 57 -17.92 -21.52 4.94
C ILE A 57 -18.46 -21.97 6.30
N THR A 58 -19.05 -23.13 6.36
CA THR A 58 -19.57 -23.70 7.60
C THR A 58 -19.26 -25.20 7.69
N LYS A 59 -19.21 -25.71 8.91
CA LYS A 59 -19.12 -27.16 9.13
C LYS A 59 -20.40 -27.83 8.64
N THR A 60 -20.28 -28.95 7.95
CA THR A 60 -21.43 -29.79 7.57
C THR A 60 -21.79 -30.74 8.69
N GLY A 61 -22.89 -31.47 8.54
CA GLY A 61 -23.25 -32.56 9.46
C GLY A 61 -22.33 -33.79 9.39
N GLN A 62 -21.30 -33.78 8.53
CA GLN A 62 -20.28 -34.82 8.45
C GLN A 62 -18.98 -34.31 9.04
N ASP A 63 -18.38 -35.03 9.98
CA ASP A 63 -17.13 -34.67 10.62
C ASP A 63 -15.99 -34.39 9.61
N GLY A 64 -15.29 -33.28 9.82
CA GLY A 64 -14.17 -32.87 8.99
C GLY A 64 -14.53 -32.27 7.62
N ARG A 65 -15.83 -32.16 7.28
CA ARG A 65 -16.27 -31.54 6.04
C ARG A 65 -16.85 -30.18 6.23
N TYR A 66 -16.53 -29.30 5.27
CA TYR A 66 -17.05 -27.94 5.20
C TYR A 66 -17.94 -27.78 3.97
N GLY A 67 -18.95 -26.95 4.11
CA GLY A 67 -19.81 -26.53 3.01
C GLY A 67 -19.59 -25.05 2.70
N TRP A 68 -19.72 -24.71 1.43
CA TRP A 68 -19.75 -23.33 0.95
C TRP A 68 -21.17 -22.95 0.61
N GLY A 69 -21.55 -21.72 0.90
CA GLY A 69 -22.86 -21.20 0.55
C GLY A 69 -22.88 -19.69 0.52
N ARG A 70 -23.89 -19.18 -0.17
CA ARG A 70 -24.19 -17.75 -0.10
C ARG A 70 -24.77 -17.43 1.27
N ALA A 71 -24.15 -16.49 1.95
CA ALA A 71 -24.65 -15.98 3.22
C ALA A 71 -25.62 -14.80 3.00
N MET A 72 -26.45 -14.52 4.00
CA MET A 72 -27.34 -13.36 4.03
C MET A 72 -28.25 -13.23 2.79
N ASN A 73 -28.81 -14.33 2.33
CA ASN A 73 -29.68 -14.36 1.12
C ASN A 73 -30.89 -13.42 1.22
N TYR A 74 -31.35 -13.12 2.43
CA TYR A 74 -32.49 -12.24 2.68
C TYR A 74 -32.25 -10.79 2.24
N ARG A 75 -30.99 -10.33 2.15
CA ARG A 75 -30.65 -8.99 1.67
C ARG A 75 -30.34 -8.93 0.17
N CYS A 76 -30.34 -10.05 -0.50
CA CYS A 76 -30.05 -10.14 -1.92
C CYS A 76 -31.32 -9.99 -2.77
N SER A 77 -31.17 -9.67 -4.05
CA SER A 77 -32.29 -9.47 -5.01
C SER A 77 -33.22 -10.68 -5.11
N HIS A 78 -32.71 -11.89 -4.87
CA HIS A 78 -33.54 -13.08 -4.81
C HIS A 78 -34.54 -13.09 -3.65
N GLY A 79 -34.18 -12.43 -2.52
CA GLY A 79 -35.03 -12.36 -1.32
C GLY A 79 -35.77 -11.03 -1.19
N SER A 80 -35.05 -9.92 -1.41
CA SER A 80 -35.54 -8.56 -1.12
C SER A 80 -35.91 -7.76 -2.36
N ARG A 81 -35.74 -8.32 -3.56
CA ARG A 81 -36.04 -7.68 -4.85
C ARG A 81 -35.42 -6.27 -4.93
N GLU A 82 -36.25 -5.23 -5.15
CA GLU A 82 -35.86 -3.83 -5.26
C GLU A 82 -35.30 -3.21 -3.97
N ASN A 83 -35.45 -3.90 -2.84
CA ASN A 83 -34.86 -3.49 -1.55
C ASN A 83 -33.53 -4.22 -1.26
N ALA A 84 -32.96 -4.87 -2.26
CA ALA A 84 -31.70 -5.57 -2.10
C ALA A 84 -30.51 -4.62 -1.96
N ASN A 85 -29.51 -5.06 -1.19
CA ASN A 85 -28.29 -4.28 -0.96
C ASN A 85 -27.14 -4.66 -1.91
N GLU A 86 -27.26 -5.76 -2.66
CA GLU A 86 -26.20 -6.12 -3.59
C GLU A 86 -26.18 -5.22 -4.81
N TYR A 87 -24.98 -4.98 -5.28
CA TYR A 87 -24.72 -4.26 -6.52
C TYR A 87 -23.96 -5.16 -7.50
N PHE A 88 -24.47 -5.22 -8.74
CA PHE A 88 -23.77 -5.83 -9.86
C PHE A 88 -23.26 -4.76 -10.79
N GLY A 89 -21.95 -4.70 -10.93
CA GLY A 89 -21.28 -3.78 -11.83
C GLY A 89 -20.03 -4.42 -12.38
N THR A 90 -19.08 -3.60 -12.80
CA THR A 90 -17.75 -4.09 -13.19
C THR A 90 -17.04 -4.67 -11.98
N GLU A 91 -16.84 -5.97 -11.98
CA GLU A 91 -16.19 -6.69 -10.90
C GLU A 91 -14.73 -7.03 -11.25
N THR A 92 -13.89 -7.02 -10.23
CA THR A 92 -12.47 -7.35 -10.32
C THR A 92 -12.16 -8.74 -9.74
N GLY A 93 -13.09 -9.69 -9.94
CA GLY A 93 -13.00 -11.03 -9.35
C GLY A 93 -11.72 -11.77 -9.69
N LEU A 94 -11.19 -11.63 -10.91
CA LEU A 94 -9.91 -12.22 -11.31
C LEU A 94 -8.75 -11.71 -10.43
N TRP A 95 -8.73 -10.42 -10.10
CA TRP A 95 -7.73 -9.83 -9.23
C TRP A 95 -7.87 -10.31 -7.79
N GLY A 96 -9.09 -10.52 -7.31
CA GLY A 96 -9.35 -11.14 -6.01
C GLY A 96 -8.80 -12.57 -5.94
N ILE A 97 -9.00 -13.37 -6.99
CA ILE A 97 -8.43 -14.73 -7.09
C ILE A 97 -6.89 -14.68 -7.10
N THR A 98 -6.29 -13.77 -7.87
CA THR A 98 -4.84 -13.58 -7.90
C THR A 98 -4.28 -13.24 -6.52
N ALA A 99 -4.91 -12.31 -5.82
CA ALA A 99 -4.55 -11.95 -4.45
C ALA A 99 -4.68 -13.13 -3.47
N GLY A 100 -5.74 -13.92 -3.61
CA GLY A 100 -5.95 -15.13 -2.82
C GLY A 100 -4.86 -16.18 -3.04
N ILE A 101 -4.47 -16.41 -4.28
CA ILE A 101 -3.37 -17.32 -4.64
C ILE A 101 -2.04 -16.80 -4.08
N TYR A 102 -1.78 -15.50 -4.22
CA TYR A 102 -0.57 -14.88 -3.68
C TYR A 102 -0.49 -15.06 -2.16
N LEU A 103 -1.55 -14.72 -1.43
CA LEU A 103 -1.60 -14.87 0.02
C LEU A 103 -1.44 -16.33 0.47
N ALA A 104 -2.07 -17.28 -0.25
CA ALA A 104 -1.95 -18.71 0.03
C ALA A 104 -0.51 -19.21 -0.21
N SER A 105 0.16 -18.70 -1.25
CA SER A 105 1.54 -19.07 -1.59
C SER A 105 2.55 -18.51 -0.61
N MET A 106 2.37 -17.27 -0.18
CA MET A 106 3.23 -16.60 0.80
C MET A 106 3.03 -17.16 2.22
N GLY A 107 1.79 -17.43 2.58
CA GLY A 107 1.42 -17.78 3.94
C GLY A 107 1.71 -16.68 4.97
N PRO A 108 1.37 -16.89 6.25
CA PRO A 108 1.62 -15.90 7.30
C PRO A 108 3.09 -15.53 7.45
N GLN A 109 3.98 -16.53 7.36
CA GLN A 109 5.41 -16.34 7.50
C GLN A 109 5.99 -15.51 6.35
N GLY A 110 5.62 -15.82 5.10
CA GLY A 110 6.08 -15.06 3.94
C GLY A 110 5.58 -13.61 3.95
N MET A 111 4.35 -13.37 4.40
CA MET A 111 3.83 -12.01 4.55
C MET A 111 4.55 -11.23 5.66
N TYR A 112 4.93 -11.90 6.76
CA TYR A 112 5.73 -11.29 7.82
C TYR A 112 7.13 -10.92 7.30
N GLU A 113 7.84 -11.86 6.67
CA GLU A 113 9.18 -11.63 6.10
C GLU A 113 9.20 -10.52 5.04
N LEU A 114 8.14 -10.45 4.22
CA LEU A 114 7.95 -9.37 3.25
C LEU A 114 7.87 -8.01 3.95
N GLY A 115 7.02 -7.90 4.96
CA GLY A 115 6.84 -6.67 5.72
C GLY A 115 8.13 -6.25 6.44
N GLU A 116 8.83 -7.20 7.05
CA GLU A 116 10.11 -6.95 7.72
C GLU A 116 11.20 -6.48 6.73
N THR A 117 11.27 -7.11 5.55
CA THR A 117 12.19 -6.70 4.47
C THR A 117 11.96 -5.25 4.05
N ILE A 118 10.71 -4.85 3.86
CA ILE A 118 10.36 -3.46 3.50
C ILE A 118 10.80 -2.50 4.60
N LEU A 119 10.51 -2.80 5.86
CA LEU A 119 10.92 -1.97 7.00
C LEU A 119 12.44 -1.80 7.10
N GLN A 120 13.19 -2.89 6.93
CA GLN A 120 14.65 -2.86 6.98
C GLN A 120 15.22 -1.99 5.85
N LYS A 121 14.74 -2.18 4.62
CA LYS A 121 15.19 -1.41 3.46
C LYS A 121 14.81 0.07 3.58
N THR A 122 13.60 0.38 4.06
CA THR A 122 13.16 1.77 4.29
C THR A 122 14.02 2.45 5.35
N SER A 123 14.29 1.77 6.46
CA SER A 123 15.16 2.27 7.52
C SER A 123 16.59 2.50 7.03
N TYR A 124 17.10 1.59 6.20
CA TYR A 124 18.40 1.73 5.56
C TYR A 124 18.42 2.96 4.65
N ALA A 125 17.43 3.11 3.76
CA ALA A 125 17.33 4.25 2.86
C ALA A 125 17.27 5.58 3.62
N ILE A 126 16.42 5.69 4.63
CA ILE A 126 16.31 6.90 5.47
C ILE A 126 17.68 7.23 6.10
N ARG A 127 18.35 6.23 6.68
CA ARG A 127 19.67 6.44 7.30
C ARG A 127 20.69 6.93 6.29
N ARG A 128 20.79 6.28 5.12
CA ARG A 128 21.76 6.63 4.08
C ARG A 128 21.51 7.98 3.46
N LEU A 129 20.24 8.31 3.18
CA LEU A 129 19.87 9.60 2.62
C LEU A 129 20.00 10.75 3.62
N SER A 130 19.86 10.48 4.93
CA SER A 130 20.06 11.48 5.98
C SER A 130 21.52 11.97 6.12
N GLU A 131 22.48 11.29 5.49
CA GLU A 131 23.89 11.73 5.42
C GLU A 131 24.08 12.90 4.44
N ILE A 132 23.10 13.17 3.55
CA ILE A 132 23.17 14.24 2.55
C ILE A 132 22.87 15.59 3.22
N LYS A 133 23.73 16.56 2.98
CA LYS A 133 23.54 17.94 3.47
C LYS A 133 22.44 18.67 2.70
N ASN A 134 21.87 19.68 3.33
CA ASN A 134 20.85 20.56 2.74
C ASN A 134 19.53 19.87 2.37
N ILE A 135 19.26 18.65 2.84
CA ILE A 135 17.96 18.03 2.76
C ILE A 135 17.52 17.52 4.14
N THR A 136 16.22 17.43 4.36
CA THR A 136 15.66 16.83 5.58
C THR A 136 14.92 15.57 5.18
N VAL A 137 15.45 14.41 5.58
CA VAL A 137 14.87 13.10 5.30
C VAL A 137 13.97 12.69 6.45
N ASN A 138 12.84 12.03 6.14
CA ASN A 138 11.80 11.70 7.11
C ASN A 138 11.31 12.93 7.87
N LEU A 139 10.77 13.90 7.13
CA LEU A 139 10.39 15.23 7.60
C LEU A 139 9.60 15.23 8.93
N PHE A 140 8.76 14.23 9.16
CA PHE A 140 7.91 14.15 10.33
C PHE A 140 8.54 13.41 11.52
N GLY A 141 9.70 12.78 11.34
CA GLY A 141 10.42 12.06 12.40
C GLY A 141 9.67 10.86 12.98
N GLY A 142 8.57 10.44 12.37
CA GLY A 142 7.76 9.32 12.81
C GLY A 142 8.26 7.95 12.35
N ALA A 143 7.61 6.89 12.84
CA ALA A 143 7.81 5.54 12.32
C ALA A 143 7.27 5.47 10.88
N ASN A 144 8.01 4.77 10.02
CA ASN A 144 7.69 4.60 8.62
C ASN A 144 7.55 3.12 8.29
N PHE A 145 6.67 2.78 7.36
CA PHE A 145 6.65 1.43 6.80
C PHE A 145 7.45 1.38 5.50
N GLN A 146 6.97 2.04 4.45
CA GLN A 146 7.62 2.06 3.13
C GLN A 146 7.75 3.46 2.55
N GLU A 147 7.07 4.45 3.12
CA GLU A 147 7.01 5.83 2.61
C GLU A 147 7.58 6.81 3.61
N PHE A 148 8.27 7.82 3.10
CA PHE A 148 8.80 8.93 3.87
C PHE A 148 8.90 10.18 3.00
N VAL A 149 8.89 11.35 3.64
CA VAL A 149 9.00 12.63 2.95
C VAL A 149 10.40 13.17 3.09
N ILE A 150 10.95 13.66 1.96
CA ILE A 150 12.19 14.45 1.92
C ILE A 150 11.85 15.89 1.61
N ASN A 151 12.33 16.82 2.44
CA ASN A 151 12.24 18.25 2.19
C ASN A 151 13.56 18.77 1.61
N PHE A 152 13.47 19.66 0.60
CA PHE A 152 14.57 20.20 -0.18
C PHE A 152 14.73 21.72 -0.06
N ASP A 153 14.03 22.39 0.85
CA ASP A 153 14.04 23.87 0.96
C ASP A 153 15.44 24.45 1.07
N GLN A 154 16.34 23.76 1.79
CA GLN A 154 17.71 24.23 2.00
C GLN A 154 18.57 24.15 0.73
N THR A 155 18.16 23.40 -0.29
CA THR A 155 18.89 23.28 -1.56
C THR A 155 18.68 24.48 -2.48
N ARG A 156 17.66 25.29 -2.24
CA ARG A 156 17.17 26.36 -3.12
C ARG A 156 16.71 25.89 -4.50
N LYS A 157 16.49 24.58 -4.67
CA LYS A 157 15.91 23.96 -5.87
C LYS A 157 14.50 23.51 -5.58
N THR A 158 13.66 23.56 -6.61
CA THR A 158 12.32 22.97 -6.55
C THR A 158 12.40 21.45 -6.69
N VAL A 159 11.40 20.74 -6.17
CA VAL A 159 11.26 19.29 -6.37
C VAL A 159 11.27 18.95 -7.87
N LYS A 160 10.64 19.79 -8.70
CA LYS A 160 10.61 19.62 -10.16
C LYS A 160 12.01 19.61 -10.76
N GLU A 161 12.87 20.57 -10.38
CA GLU A 161 14.26 20.64 -10.87
C GLU A 161 15.07 19.43 -10.43
N ILE A 162 14.93 19.04 -9.14
CA ILE A 162 15.60 17.84 -8.61
C ILE A 162 15.16 16.58 -9.37
N ASN A 163 13.86 16.41 -9.59
CA ASN A 163 13.34 15.26 -10.31
C ASN A 163 13.79 15.24 -11.78
N GLN A 164 13.93 16.39 -12.43
CA GLN A 164 14.49 16.45 -13.78
C GLN A 164 15.96 16.02 -13.83
N GLU A 165 16.76 16.44 -12.85
CA GLU A 165 18.17 16.02 -12.76
C GLU A 165 18.33 14.54 -12.40
N LEU A 166 17.44 14.00 -11.56
CA LEU A 166 17.37 12.56 -11.27
C LEU A 166 16.97 11.76 -12.52
N LEU A 167 15.96 12.23 -13.26
CA LEU A 167 15.51 11.58 -14.49
C LEU A 167 16.60 11.54 -15.56
N ALA A 168 17.42 12.60 -15.69
CA ALA A 168 18.58 12.61 -16.58
C ALA A 168 19.61 11.52 -16.20
N ARG A 169 19.60 11.06 -14.96
CA ARG A 169 20.41 9.92 -14.46
C ARG A 169 19.65 8.59 -14.44
N ARG A 170 18.47 8.55 -15.10
CA ARG A 170 17.57 7.38 -15.16
C ARG A 170 17.01 6.96 -13.79
N ILE A 171 16.88 7.90 -12.87
CA ILE A 171 16.28 7.70 -11.55
C ILE A 171 14.96 8.44 -11.51
N PHE A 172 13.87 7.74 -11.21
CA PHE A 172 12.60 8.37 -10.87
C PHE A 172 12.70 8.94 -9.45
N GLY A 173 12.49 10.25 -9.32
CA GLY A 173 12.47 10.92 -8.04
C GLY A 173 11.16 10.73 -7.29
N GLY A 174 11.06 11.34 -6.11
CA GLY A 174 9.86 11.29 -5.30
C GLY A 174 8.69 12.07 -5.92
N LYS A 175 7.47 11.69 -5.53
CA LYS A 175 6.26 12.42 -5.91
C LYS A 175 6.30 13.82 -5.29
N ASP A 176 6.23 14.85 -6.13
CA ASP A 176 6.12 16.23 -5.67
C ASP A 176 4.80 16.44 -4.91
N VAL A 177 4.90 16.82 -3.64
CA VAL A 177 3.75 17.11 -2.77
C VAL A 177 3.69 18.59 -2.37
N SER A 178 4.56 19.44 -2.93
CA SER A 178 4.66 20.85 -2.57
C SER A 178 3.40 21.66 -2.89
N ARG A 179 2.63 21.25 -3.90
CA ARG A 179 1.36 21.89 -4.26
C ARG A 179 0.20 21.45 -3.37
N ASP A 180 0.18 20.17 -3.02
CA ASP A 180 -0.88 19.57 -2.21
C ASP A 180 -0.73 19.97 -0.73
N PHE A 181 0.52 20.16 -0.29
CA PHE A 181 0.89 20.49 1.09
C PHE A 181 1.89 21.65 1.16
N PRO A 182 1.49 22.87 0.77
CA PRO A 182 2.42 24.00 0.67
C PRO A 182 3.09 24.40 2.00
N GLN A 183 2.49 24.02 3.13
CA GLN A 183 3.07 24.26 4.46
C GLN A 183 4.37 23.47 4.70
N TYR A 184 4.65 22.46 3.91
CA TYR A 184 5.88 21.65 4.01
C TYR A 184 6.94 22.03 2.97
N GLY A 185 6.77 23.14 2.25
CA GLY A 185 7.75 23.66 1.30
C GLY A 185 8.02 22.72 0.12
N GLN A 186 9.25 22.72 -0.36
CA GLN A 186 9.69 21.86 -1.47
C GLN A 186 9.90 20.43 -0.97
N SER A 187 8.82 19.66 -0.93
CA SER A 187 8.82 18.30 -0.38
C SER A 187 8.37 17.27 -1.38
N ALA A 188 8.99 16.08 -1.32
CA ALA A 188 8.64 14.95 -2.15
C ALA A 188 8.46 13.67 -1.33
N LEU A 189 7.45 12.86 -1.69
CA LEU A 189 7.18 11.56 -1.11
C LEU A 189 7.98 10.50 -1.83
N TYR A 190 8.77 9.73 -1.10
CA TYR A 190 9.53 8.58 -1.55
C TYR A 190 8.93 7.29 -1.01
N CYS A 191 9.07 6.21 -1.79
CA CYS A 191 8.60 4.89 -1.43
C CYS A 191 9.68 3.87 -1.69
N ILE A 192 9.92 2.98 -0.72
CA ILE A 192 10.83 1.84 -0.81
C ILE A 192 10.00 0.57 -0.74
N SER A 193 10.22 -0.34 -1.66
CA SER A 193 9.53 -1.63 -1.71
C SER A 193 10.50 -2.80 -1.46
N GLU A 194 9.95 -4.00 -1.41
CA GLU A 194 10.75 -5.24 -1.35
C GLU A 194 11.66 -5.42 -2.56
N LEU A 195 11.30 -4.86 -3.70
CA LEU A 195 12.08 -4.94 -4.94
C LEU A 195 13.26 -3.98 -4.96
N THR A 196 13.20 -2.91 -4.17
CA THR A 196 14.28 -1.92 -4.12
C THR A 196 15.58 -2.57 -3.62
N THR A 197 16.66 -2.42 -4.36
CA THR A 197 17.98 -2.96 -4.00
C THR A 197 18.81 -1.94 -3.22
N GLU A 198 19.80 -2.44 -2.48
CA GLU A 198 20.78 -1.59 -1.79
C GLU A 198 21.54 -0.70 -2.79
N GLU A 199 21.91 -1.24 -3.95
CA GLU A 199 22.58 -0.50 -5.02
C GLU A 199 21.72 0.66 -5.52
N GLU A 200 20.43 0.47 -5.71
CA GLU A 200 19.52 1.55 -6.13
C GLU A 200 19.41 2.66 -5.08
N ILE A 201 19.40 2.30 -3.78
CA ILE A 201 19.42 3.29 -2.69
C ILE A 201 20.72 4.09 -2.71
N GLU A 202 21.87 3.42 -2.87
CA GLU A 202 23.16 4.11 -2.94
C GLU A 202 23.32 4.96 -4.20
N ASN A 203 22.77 4.51 -5.34
CA ASN A 203 22.71 5.29 -6.57
C ASN A 203 21.86 6.55 -6.40
N LEU A 204 20.69 6.44 -5.74
CA LEU A 204 19.86 7.59 -5.40
C LEU A 204 20.60 8.56 -4.47
N ARG A 205 21.26 8.05 -3.43
CA ARG A 205 22.06 8.85 -2.50
C ARG A 205 23.15 9.63 -3.24
N THR A 206 23.92 8.94 -4.08
CA THR A 206 25.00 9.55 -4.86
C THR A 206 24.48 10.64 -5.81
N ALA A 207 23.37 10.35 -6.50
CA ALA A 207 22.74 11.32 -7.40
C ALA A 207 22.22 12.54 -6.66
N LEU A 208 21.49 12.36 -5.54
CA LEU A 208 20.99 13.46 -4.72
C LEU A 208 22.14 14.29 -4.14
N THR A 209 23.20 13.67 -3.65
CA THR A 209 24.39 14.40 -3.17
C THR A 209 24.97 15.30 -4.28
N ALA A 210 25.14 14.77 -5.50
CA ALA A 210 25.65 15.55 -6.63
C ALA A 210 24.72 16.71 -7.01
N ILE A 211 23.40 16.51 -6.90
CA ILE A 211 22.39 17.52 -7.25
C ILE A 211 22.31 18.64 -6.19
N THR A 212 22.40 18.27 -4.90
CA THR A 212 22.16 19.20 -3.78
C THR A 212 23.42 19.85 -3.23
N GLU A 213 24.57 19.17 -3.36
CA GLU A 213 25.86 19.65 -2.89
C GLU A 213 26.81 20.06 -4.04
N GLY A 214 26.45 19.76 -5.29
CA GLY A 214 27.25 20.09 -6.48
C GLY A 214 27.44 21.59 -6.58
N ARG A 215 28.70 22.04 -6.62
CA ARG A 215 29.09 23.44 -6.84
C ARG A 215 28.56 23.89 -8.20
N GLN A 216 27.97 25.10 -8.20
CA GLN A 216 27.69 25.88 -9.41
C GLN A 216 28.94 25.96 -10.31
#